data_ad3ad09751b310670e2523f1a162421a
#
_entry.id   ad3ad09751b310670e2523f1a162421a
#
_cell.length_a   1.000
_cell.length_b   1.000
_cell.length_c   1.000
_cell.angle_alpha   90.00
_cell.angle_beta   90.00
_cell.angle_gamma   90.00
#
_symmetry.space_group_name_H-M   'P 1'
#
loop_
_entity.id
_entity.type
_entity.pdbx_description
1 polymer ?
#
loop_
_entity_poly.entity_id
_entity_poly.type
_entity_poly.pdbx_seq_one_letter_code
_entity_poly.pdbx_strand_id
1 'polypeptide(L)'
;MKPIHLLSAVSLCISGLAFAAGGHEHGHEHKPLHGGVVSEVKDMDYELVAKPDLIQLHLRDHGKPVDVSKSSAKLTILVGTDKQEVELKPAGPALEAAGSFKLANSKIVALVSVHGKAPATVRFVLK
;
A
#
# COMPACT_ATOMS: atom_id res chain seq x y z
N MET A 1 22.90 54.70 42.03
CA MET A 1 22.80 54.35 41.63
C MET A 1 22.53 53.61 40.92
N LYS A 2 22.22 52.98 40.63
CA LYS A 2 22.00 52.30 39.82
C LYS A 2 21.59 51.39 39.28
N PRO A 3 21.40 51.10 39.02
CA PRO A 3 21.04 50.26 38.38
C PRO A 3 20.80 49.45 37.78
N ILE A 4 20.70 48.91 37.30
CA ILE A 4 20.51 48.14 36.69
C ILE A 4 19.98 47.41 36.01
N HIS A 5 19.73 46.97 35.74
CA HIS A 5 19.28 46.27 35.01
C HIS A 5 19.10 45.37 34.41
N LEU A 6 18.95 44.85 34.09
CA LEU A 6 18.85 44.07 33.42
C LEU A 6 18.32 43.36 32.78
N LEU A 7 18.11 42.92 32.43
CA LEU A 7 17.71 42.30 31.72
C LEU A 7 17.48 41.31 31.17
N SER A 8 17.40 40.74 30.91
CA SER A 8 17.31 39.79 30.50
C SER A 8 16.65 39.22 29.75
N ALA A 9 16.57 38.88 29.19
CA ALA A 9 16.13 38.39 28.31
C ALA A 9 15.83 37.21 27.95
N VAL A 10 15.65 36.68 27.90
CA VAL A 10 15.39 35.58 27.59
C VAL A 10 14.88 35.01 26.61
N SER A 11 15.02 34.63 25.97
CA SER A 11 14.75 34.04 25.03
C SER A 11 14.18 32.89 24.81
N LEU A 12 13.85 32.43 24.73
CA LEU A 12 13.45 31.49 24.40
C LEU A 12 13.22 30.82 23.37
N CYS A 13 13.37 30.40 22.90
CA CYS A 13 13.37 29.70 21.97
C CYS A 13 12.65 28.68 21.79
N ILE A 14 12.20 28.38 21.61
CA ILE A 14 11.59 27.42 21.38
C ILE A 14 11.49 26.74 20.38
N SER A 15 11.68 26.42 19.90
CA SER A 15 11.69 25.75 18.99
C SER A 15 11.05 24.66 18.75
N GLY A 16 10.85 24.26 18.72
CA GLY A 16 10.42 23.31 18.43
C GLY A 16 10.01 22.59 17.68
N LEU A 17 9.89 22.40 17.36
CA LEU A 17 9.46 21.77 16.68
C LEU A 17 9.37 20.87 15.96
N ALA A 18 9.49 20.55 15.81
CA ALA A 18 9.52 19.78 15.22
C ALA A 18 8.80 19.01 14.63
N PHE A 19 8.65 18.92 14.56
CA PHE A 19 8.10 18.24 14.03
C PHE A 19 8.04 17.52 13.19
N ALA A 20 8.19 17.48 13.03
CA ALA A 20 8.09 16.96 12.30
C ALA A 20 7.81 16.16 11.79
N ALA A 21 7.78 16.09 11.88
CA ALA A 21 7.55 15.40 11.39
C ALA A 21 7.30 14.78 10.66
N GLY A 22 7.31 14.83 10.57
CA GLY A 22 7.03 14.30 9.91
C GLY A 22 7.09 13.62 9.18
N GLY A 23 7.37 13.63 9.10
CA GLY A 23 7.43 13.07 8.43
C GLY A 23 7.08 12.30 7.82
N HIS A 24 6.73 12.49 7.78
CA HIS A 24 6.26 11.85 7.26
C HIS A 24 6.12 11.48 6.26
N GLU A 25 6.14 11.56 6.12
CA GLU A 25 5.96 11.31 5.41
C GLU A 25 6.03 10.95 4.54
N HIS A 26 6.16 11.01 4.30
CA HIS A 26 6.23 10.83 3.63
C HIS A 26 6.08 10.44 2.75
N GLY A 27 6.18 10.57 2.72
CA GLY A 27 6.32 10.38 1.64
C GLY A 27 5.64 9.58 0.71
N HIS A 28 5.31 8.59 0.89
CA HIS A 28 4.70 7.84 -0.04
C HIS A 28 3.32 7.98 0.08
N GLU A 29 2.74 8.24 -0.93
CA GLU A 29 1.37 8.23 -0.93
C GLU A 29 0.90 6.89 -1.23
N HIS A 30 0.23 6.26 -0.31
CA HIS A 30 -0.33 4.94 -0.50
C HIS A 30 -1.76 5.06 -1.00
N LYS A 31 -1.93 5.91 -2.00
CA LYS A 31 -3.25 6.14 -2.57
C LYS A 31 -3.49 5.22 -3.74
N PRO A 32 -4.73 4.74 -3.93
CA PRO A 32 -5.04 3.99 -5.12
C PRO A 32 -4.92 4.89 -6.35
N LEU A 33 -4.23 4.40 -7.36
CA LEU A 33 -4.07 5.10 -8.62
C LEU A 33 -4.99 4.53 -9.68
N HIS A 34 -5.62 3.40 -9.43
CA HIS A 34 -6.46 2.72 -10.39
C HIS A 34 -7.85 2.44 -9.84
N GLY A 35 -8.22 3.14 -8.77
CA GLY A 35 -9.53 2.99 -8.17
C GLY A 35 -9.70 1.76 -7.32
N GLY A 36 -8.61 1.15 -6.89
CA GLY A 36 -8.64 -0.07 -6.10
C GLY A 36 -8.41 0.16 -4.63
N VAL A 37 -7.99 -0.89 -3.94
CA VAL A 37 -7.66 -0.88 -2.53
C VAL A 37 -6.17 -1.13 -2.40
N VAL A 38 -5.49 -0.31 -1.60
CA VAL A 38 -4.04 -0.41 -1.45
C VAL A 38 -3.68 -1.02 -0.12
N SER A 39 -2.74 -1.96 -0.15
CA SER A 39 -2.06 -2.47 1.05
C SER A 39 -0.58 -2.30 0.87
N GLU A 40 0.11 -1.93 1.93
CA GLU A 40 1.55 -1.78 1.90
C GLU A 40 2.20 -2.94 2.65
N VAL A 41 3.21 -3.55 2.06
CA VAL A 41 4.03 -4.57 2.72
C VAL A 41 5.48 -4.33 2.34
N LYS A 42 6.34 -4.10 3.35
CA LYS A 42 7.78 -3.93 3.14
C LYS A 42 8.10 -2.88 2.08
N ASP A 43 7.49 -1.71 2.24
CA ASP A 43 7.73 -0.55 1.36
C ASP A 43 7.22 -0.72 -0.06
N MET A 44 6.48 -1.78 -0.34
CA MET A 44 5.81 -1.93 -1.63
C MET A 44 4.32 -1.72 -1.46
N ASP A 45 3.72 -1.04 -2.41
CA ASP A 45 2.28 -0.86 -2.46
C ASP A 45 1.68 -1.87 -3.42
N TYR A 46 0.64 -2.53 -2.95
CA TYR A 46 -0.11 -3.48 -3.76
C TYR A 46 -1.53 -2.93 -3.88
N GLU A 47 -1.92 -2.58 -5.08
CA GLU A 47 -3.27 -2.07 -5.32
C GLU A 47 -4.10 -3.12 -6.01
N LEU A 48 -5.17 -3.55 -5.35
CA LEU A 48 -6.08 -4.54 -5.88
C LEU A 48 -7.28 -3.85 -6.49
N VAL A 49 -7.48 -4.07 -7.79
CA VAL A 49 -8.67 -3.61 -8.50
C VAL A 49 -9.50 -4.85 -8.75
N ALA A 50 -10.62 -4.98 -8.06
CA ALA A 50 -11.42 -6.19 -8.11
C ALA A 50 -12.80 -5.88 -8.66
N LYS A 51 -13.12 -6.50 -9.77
CA LYS A 51 -14.43 -6.41 -10.41
C LYS A 51 -14.98 -7.81 -10.54
N PRO A 52 -16.29 -7.96 -10.70
CA PRO A 52 -16.87 -9.32 -10.77
C PRO A 52 -16.29 -10.18 -11.90
N ASP A 53 -15.78 -9.57 -12.95
CA ASP A 53 -15.25 -10.30 -14.10
C ASP A 53 -13.75 -10.14 -14.32
N LEU A 54 -13.09 -9.30 -13.54
CA LEU A 54 -11.68 -9.01 -13.76
C LEU A 54 -11.02 -8.58 -12.45
N ILE A 55 -9.92 -9.20 -12.11
CA ILE A 55 -9.12 -8.80 -10.95
C ILE A 55 -7.74 -8.43 -11.44
N GLN A 56 -7.25 -7.26 -11.00
CA GLN A 56 -5.92 -6.78 -11.32
C GLN A 56 -5.19 -6.43 -10.05
N LEU A 57 -3.90 -6.70 -10.04
CA LEU A 57 -3.03 -6.32 -8.93
C LEU A 57 -1.90 -5.48 -9.50
N HIS A 58 -1.83 -4.22 -9.05
CA HIS A 58 -0.79 -3.28 -9.48
C HIS A 58 0.23 -3.15 -8.37
N LEU A 59 1.50 -3.21 -8.70
CA LEU A 59 2.58 -3.15 -7.74
C LEU A 59 3.41 -1.90 -7.95
N ARG A 60 3.73 -1.22 -6.85
CA ARG A 60 4.61 -0.06 -6.86
C ARG A 60 5.67 -0.23 -5.79
N ASP A 61 6.90 0.08 -6.12
CA ASP A 61 8.01 0.06 -5.20
C ASP A 61 8.47 1.49 -5.02
N HIS A 62 8.29 2.06 -3.82
CA HIS A 62 8.59 3.46 -3.55
C HIS A 62 7.90 4.40 -4.54
N GLY A 63 6.64 4.07 -4.87
CA GLY A 63 5.83 4.89 -5.75
C GLY A 63 6.04 4.65 -7.24
N LYS A 64 6.94 3.78 -7.62
CA LYS A 64 7.23 3.51 -9.02
C LYS A 64 6.67 2.16 -9.43
N PRO A 65 6.09 2.05 -10.62
CA PRO A 65 5.55 0.77 -11.08
C PRO A 65 6.63 -0.29 -11.13
N VAL A 66 6.26 -1.50 -10.74
CA VAL A 66 7.15 -2.66 -10.77
C VAL A 66 6.92 -3.42 -12.07
N ASP A 67 7.99 -3.89 -12.68
CA ASP A 67 7.88 -4.78 -13.84
C ASP A 67 7.39 -6.14 -13.35
N VAL A 68 6.18 -6.50 -13.74
CA VAL A 68 5.56 -7.74 -13.28
C VAL A 68 5.67 -8.88 -14.28
N SER A 69 6.45 -8.70 -15.35
CA SER A 69 6.53 -9.70 -16.42
C SER A 69 7.01 -11.06 -15.94
N LYS A 70 7.75 -11.10 -14.86
CA LYS A 70 8.24 -12.38 -14.28
C LYS A 70 7.67 -12.58 -12.88
N SER A 71 6.49 -12.08 -12.65
CA SER A 71 5.85 -12.17 -11.34
C SER A 71 4.55 -12.96 -11.46
N SER A 72 4.01 -13.34 -10.32
CA SER A 72 2.73 -14.01 -10.27
C SER A 72 2.10 -13.75 -8.91
N ALA A 73 0.82 -14.01 -8.80
CA ALA A 73 0.13 -13.91 -7.54
C ALA A 73 -0.96 -14.95 -7.47
N LYS A 74 -1.23 -15.41 -6.27
CA LYS A 74 -2.34 -16.32 -6.02
C LYS A 74 -3.20 -15.67 -4.96
N LEU A 75 -4.47 -15.47 -5.29
CA LEU A 75 -5.42 -14.86 -4.36
C LEU A 75 -6.31 -15.94 -3.77
N THR A 76 -6.59 -15.79 -2.48
CA THR A 76 -7.63 -16.53 -1.83
C THR A 76 -8.72 -15.55 -1.44
N ILE A 77 -9.90 -15.71 -1.98
CA ILE A 77 -11.04 -14.83 -1.75
C ILE A 77 -11.98 -15.54 -0.81
N LEU A 78 -12.25 -14.92 0.34
CA LEU A 78 -13.13 -15.51 1.35
C LEU A 78 -14.39 -14.66 1.48
N VAL A 79 -15.54 -15.26 1.26
CA VAL A 79 -16.83 -14.60 1.45
C VAL A 79 -17.64 -15.53 2.35
N GLY A 80 -17.75 -15.13 3.63
CA GLY A 80 -18.37 -16.03 4.61
C GLY A 80 -17.57 -17.31 4.72
N THR A 81 -18.20 -18.44 4.42
CA THR A 81 -17.52 -19.74 4.42
C THR A 81 -17.08 -20.16 3.03
N ASP A 82 -17.39 -19.36 2.00
CA ASP A 82 -17.00 -19.68 0.64
C ASP A 82 -15.57 -19.21 0.37
N LYS A 83 -14.83 -20.05 -0.31
CA LYS A 83 -13.44 -19.78 -0.63
C LYS A 83 -13.21 -19.98 -2.12
N GLN A 84 -12.57 -19.03 -2.76
CA GLN A 84 -12.21 -19.13 -4.16
C GLN A 84 -10.74 -18.80 -4.32
N GLU A 85 -10.01 -19.61 -5.07
CA GLU A 85 -8.61 -19.36 -5.36
C GLU A 85 -8.47 -18.89 -6.79
N VAL A 86 -7.68 -17.84 -7.00
CA VAL A 86 -7.51 -17.21 -8.30
C VAL A 86 -6.03 -16.98 -8.53
N GLU A 87 -5.56 -17.38 -9.70
CA GLU A 87 -4.17 -17.15 -10.07
C GLU A 87 -4.08 -15.95 -10.99
N LEU A 88 -3.23 -15.01 -10.65
CA LEU A 88 -3.00 -13.81 -11.47
C LEU A 88 -1.70 -13.96 -12.24
N LYS A 89 -1.75 -13.57 -13.50
CA LYS A 89 -0.60 -13.66 -14.40
C LYS A 89 -0.31 -12.30 -15.00
N PRO A 90 0.93 -12.08 -15.45
CA PRO A 90 1.28 -10.79 -16.05
C PRO A 90 0.40 -10.47 -17.24
N ALA A 91 -0.10 -9.25 -17.25
CA ALA A 91 -0.89 -8.71 -18.36
C ALA A 91 -0.57 -7.23 -18.43
N GLY A 92 0.41 -6.88 -19.26
CA GLY A 92 0.88 -5.49 -19.35
C GLY A 92 1.47 -5.02 -18.02
N PRO A 93 0.98 -3.91 -17.47
CA PRO A 93 1.59 -3.33 -16.28
C PRO A 93 1.13 -3.99 -14.99
N ALA A 94 0.23 -4.94 -15.03
CA ALA A 94 -0.35 -5.53 -13.82
C ALA A 94 -0.42 -7.03 -13.92
N LEU A 95 -0.67 -7.66 -12.77
CA LEU A 95 -1.06 -9.06 -12.73
C LEU A 95 -2.57 -9.13 -12.80
N GLU A 96 -3.12 -10.10 -13.51
CA GLU A 96 -4.52 -10.07 -13.84
C GLU A 96 -5.12 -11.46 -13.97
N ALA A 97 -6.41 -11.57 -13.69
CA ALA A 97 -7.19 -12.78 -13.96
C ALA A 97 -8.60 -12.37 -14.35
N ALA A 98 -9.13 -13.01 -15.37
CA ALA A 98 -10.51 -12.84 -15.78
C ALA A 98 -11.31 -14.05 -15.28
N GLY A 99 -12.57 -13.83 -14.99
CA GLY A 99 -13.40 -14.92 -14.51
C GLY A 99 -14.71 -14.42 -13.95
N SER A 100 -15.19 -15.10 -12.93
CA SER A 100 -16.42 -14.73 -12.24
C SER A 100 -16.14 -14.79 -10.76
N PHE A 101 -16.23 -13.64 -10.09
CA PHE A 101 -15.78 -13.52 -8.71
C PHE A 101 -16.87 -12.92 -7.83
N LYS A 102 -17.03 -13.49 -6.62
CA LYS A 102 -17.88 -12.90 -5.60
C LYS A 102 -17.00 -12.07 -4.70
N LEU A 103 -17.22 -10.78 -4.63
CA LEU A 103 -16.30 -9.87 -3.98
C LEU A 103 -16.89 -9.08 -2.81
N ALA A 104 -18.21 -8.95 -2.76
CA ALA A 104 -18.84 -8.15 -1.70
C ALA A 104 -18.56 -8.74 -0.33
N ASN A 105 -18.10 -7.91 0.58
CA ASN A 105 -17.78 -8.31 1.96
C ASN A 105 -16.76 -9.44 2.00
N SER A 106 -15.76 -9.37 1.12
CA SER A 106 -14.74 -10.41 1.04
C SER A 106 -13.46 -10.01 1.76
N LYS A 107 -12.74 -11.02 2.20
CA LYS A 107 -11.36 -10.88 2.67
C LYS A 107 -10.49 -11.59 1.66
N ILE A 108 -9.45 -10.92 1.22
CA ILE A 108 -8.58 -11.46 0.18
C ILE A 108 -7.16 -11.54 0.72
N VAL A 109 -6.54 -12.69 0.54
CA VAL A 109 -5.14 -12.88 0.86
C VAL A 109 -4.43 -13.15 -0.44
N ALA A 110 -3.43 -12.35 -0.74
CA ALA A 110 -2.63 -12.49 -1.95
C ALA A 110 -1.24 -12.97 -1.59
N LEU A 111 -0.82 -14.06 -2.20
CA LEU A 111 0.56 -14.50 -2.10
C LEU A 111 1.23 -14.05 -3.40
N VAL A 112 2.14 -13.10 -3.29
CA VAL A 112 2.73 -12.45 -4.46
C VAL A 112 4.19 -12.82 -4.57
N SER A 113 4.57 -13.31 -5.74
CA SER A 113 5.97 -13.64 -6.05
C SER A 113 6.48 -12.66 -7.09
N VAL A 114 7.42 -11.83 -6.71
CA VAL A 114 8.05 -10.86 -7.60
C VAL A 114 9.46 -11.34 -7.87
N HIS A 115 9.84 -11.30 -9.14
CA HIS A 115 11.16 -11.75 -9.56
C HIS A 115 12.24 -11.03 -8.75
N GLY A 116 13.14 -11.81 -8.17
CA GLY A 116 14.25 -11.25 -7.38
C GLY A 116 13.90 -10.86 -5.97
N LYS A 117 12.68 -11.11 -5.51
CA LYS A 117 12.27 -10.78 -4.15
C LYS A 117 11.64 -11.98 -3.48
N ALA A 118 11.67 -11.99 -2.15
CA ALA A 118 10.98 -13.02 -1.39
C ALA A 118 9.48 -12.88 -1.56
N PRO A 119 8.72 -13.98 -1.53
CA PRO A 119 7.27 -13.89 -1.63
C PRO A 119 6.68 -13.06 -0.50
N ALA A 120 5.62 -12.35 -0.81
CA ALA A 120 4.94 -11.50 0.16
C ALA A 120 3.49 -11.95 0.31
N THR A 121 2.97 -11.88 1.54
CA THR A 121 1.56 -12.11 1.80
C THR A 121 0.90 -10.76 2.02
N VAL A 122 -0.09 -10.45 1.23
CA VAL A 122 -0.77 -9.16 1.24
C VAL A 122 -2.25 -9.40 1.49
N ARG A 123 -2.84 -8.59 2.34
CA ARG A 123 -4.25 -8.77 2.71
C ARG A 123 -5.07 -7.56 2.32
N PHE A 124 -6.28 -7.83 1.85
CA PHE A 124 -7.24 -6.79 1.47
C PHE A 124 -8.60 -7.12 2.06
N VAL A 125 -9.37 -6.09 2.34
CA VAL A 125 -10.76 -6.23 2.76
C VAL A 125 -11.62 -5.42 1.82
N LEU A 126 -12.60 -6.08 1.19
CA LEU A 126 -13.53 -5.42 0.30
C LEU A 126 -14.91 -5.37 0.95
N LYS A 127 -15.61 -4.28 0.77
CA LYS A 127 -16.94 -4.11 1.34
C LYS A 127 -18.02 -4.10 0.27
#